data_b24fd8a5ecc13bac6665a11bfdd9af3d
#
_entry.id   b24fd8a5ecc13bac6665a11bfdd9af3d
#
_cell.length_a   1.000
_cell.length_b   1.000
_cell.length_c   1.000
_cell.angle_alpha   90.00
_cell.angle_beta   90.00
_cell.angle_gamma   90.00
#
_symmetry.space_group_name_H-M   'P 1'
#
loop_
_entity.id
_entity.type
_entity.pdbx_description
1 polymer ?
#
loop_
_entity_poly.entity_id
_entity_poly.type
_entity_poly.pdbx_seq_one_letter_code
_entity_poly.pdbx_strand_id
1 'polypeptide(L)'
;MPKFINPFSDWGFKKIFGQEINKDLLINFLNDLLEGERHIADLTFKDKEQLPELKSMRGIIYDIYCTTDNGEHFIVEMQNRYQPYFTDRSIFYTSRNIVNQGVKGMQEIEGGKRESWNYMLAPVYTICLLNYDIDVFTPTKFRTDVALMDMQDNKVFSDRIRLIYLMLPLFDKNSEEECETDFERWIYILKNMNTFERMPFAARNAVFKKLSQIADIAALSEEDREKYDESMKVLLDYYATMEGAKIIGKREGKEQGIKEGRAEGRAEGRAEGRAEG
;
A
#
# COMPACT_ATOMS: atom_id res chain seq x y z
N MET A 1 13.72 23.08 -4.22
CA MET A 1 13.60 21.86 -3.40
C MET A 1 12.14 21.64 -3.12
N PRO A 2 11.65 20.40 -3.00
CA PRO A 2 10.26 20.14 -2.59
C PRO A 2 9.94 20.86 -1.28
N LYS A 3 8.75 21.41 -1.18
CA LYS A 3 8.27 22.05 0.05
C LYS A 3 7.78 21.02 1.07
N PHE A 4 7.12 19.97 0.59
CA PHE A 4 6.53 18.94 1.42
C PHE A 4 7.28 17.62 1.31
N ILE A 5 7.23 16.83 2.38
CA ILE A 5 7.81 15.49 2.44
C ILE A 5 7.18 14.59 1.37
N ASN A 6 7.95 13.59 0.95
CA ASN A 6 7.42 12.53 0.07
C ASN A 6 6.68 11.48 0.93
N PRO A 7 5.36 11.31 0.79
CA PRO A 7 4.59 10.33 1.56
C PRO A 7 4.92 8.88 1.21
N PHE A 8 5.63 8.63 0.10
CA PHE A 8 6.08 7.30 -0.30
C PHE A 8 7.49 6.95 0.19
N SER A 9 8.14 7.81 0.96
CA SER A 9 9.27 7.41 1.79
C SER A 9 8.76 6.73 3.05
N ASP A 10 9.47 5.70 3.56
CA ASP A 10 9.06 4.97 4.78
C ASP A 10 8.84 5.92 5.96
N TRP A 11 9.76 6.86 6.15
CA TRP A 11 9.64 7.85 7.21
C TRP A 11 8.46 8.81 6.98
N GLY A 12 8.28 9.31 5.73
CA GLY A 12 7.21 10.25 5.40
C GLY A 12 5.82 9.65 5.63
N PHE A 13 5.62 8.40 5.23
CA PHE A 13 4.37 7.68 5.47
C PHE A 13 4.07 7.53 6.98
N LYS A 14 5.06 7.08 7.73
CA LYS A 14 4.95 6.91 9.18
C LYS A 14 4.80 8.24 9.93
N LYS A 15 5.37 9.33 9.42
CA LYS A 15 5.19 10.68 9.97
C LYS A 15 3.75 11.16 9.83
N ILE A 16 3.11 10.91 8.68
CA ILE A 16 1.74 11.33 8.39
C ILE A 16 0.74 10.46 9.15
N PHE A 17 0.85 9.14 9.04
CA PHE A 17 -0.20 8.21 9.46
C PHE A 17 0.14 7.32 10.65
N GLY A 18 1.41 7.24 11.05
CA GLY A 18 1.88 6.27 12.03
C GLY A 18 2.19 6.84 13.41
N GLN A 19 1.86 8.09 13.69
CA GLN A 19 2.14 8.75 14.98
C GLN A 19 0.86 9.02 15.75
N GLU A 20 0.89 8.80 17.08
CA GLU A 20 -0.26 9.03 17.98
C GLU A 20 -0.79 10.46 17.89
N ILE A 21 0.09 11.45 17.79
CA ILE A 21 -0.27 12.86 17.67
C ILE A 21 -1.00 13.19 16.35
N ASN A 22 -0.87 12.33 15.36
CA ASN A 22 -1.43 12.51 14.00
C ASN A 22 -2.50 11.45 13.68
N LYS A 23 -2.97 10.68 14.66
CA LYS A 23 -3.94 9.59 14.42
C LYS A 23 -5.25 10.08 13.79
N ASP A 24 -5.63 11.33 14.02
CA ASP A 24 -6.77 11.97 13.38
C ASP A 24 -6.67 12.04 11.85
N LEU A 25 -5.46 12.15 11.30
CA LEU A 25 -5.24 12.08 9.84
C LEU A 25 -5.54 10.68 9.32
N LEU A 26 -5.09 9.64 10.03
CA LEU A 26 -5.39 8.26 9.65
C LEU A 26 -6.89 7.96 9.78
N ILE A 27 -7.53 8.39 10.88
CA ILE A 27 -8.98 8.24 11.08
C ILE A 27 -9.74 8.90 9.94
N ASN A 28 -9.39 10.14 9.60
CA ASN A 28 -10.06 10.85 8.51
C ASN A 28 -9.88 10.12 7.16
N PHE A 29 -8.64 9.73 6.83
CA PHE A 29 -8.37 8.97 5.60
C PHE A 29 -9.18 7.67 5.53
N LEU A 30 -9.23 6.90 6.63
CA LEU A 30 -9.97 5.63 6.68
C LEU A 30 -11.50 5.87 6.58
N ASN A 31 -12.02 6.90 7.21
CA ASN A 31 -13.44 7.25 7.13
C ASN A 31 -13.83 7.68 5.71
N ASP A 32 -12.99 8.47 5.04
CA ASP A 32 -13.24 8.88 3.66
C ASP A 32 -13.11 7.69 2.68
N LEU A 33 -12.16 6.77 2.92
CA LEU A 33 -12.02 5.53 2.15
C LEU A 33 -13.24 4.60 2.27
N LEU A 34 -13.84 4.52 3.47
CA LEU A 34 -14.92 3.61 3.84
C LEU A 34 -16.26 4.34 4.00
N GLU A 35 -16.40 5.52 3.37
CA GLU A 35 -17.60 6.34 3.44
C GLU A 35 -18.87 5.51 3.12
N GLY A 36 -19.89 5.63 3.98
CA GLY A 36 -21.14 4.88 3.87
C GLY A 36 -21.07 3.41 4.32
N GLU A 37 -19.89 2.87 4.65
CA GLU A 37 -19.73 1.48 5.09
C GLU A 37 -19.33 1.37 6.57
N ARG A 38 -18.41 2.22 7.01
CA ARG A 38 -17.86 2.23 8.37
C ARG A 38 -17.63 3.64 8.84
N HIS A 39 -17.74 3.83 10.16
CA HIS A 39 -17.33 5.06 10.83
C HIS A 39 -16.40 4.71 11.99
N ILE A 40 -15.19 5.22 11.94
CA ILE A 40 -14.15 5.06 12.94
C ILE A 40 -14.13 6.31 13.80
N ALA A 41 -14.52 6.19 15.06
CA ALA A 41 -14.50 7.31 16.00
C ALA A 41 -13.12 7.49 16.65
N ASP A 42 -12.45 6.38 16.96
CA ASP A 42 -11.09 6.37 17.50
C ASP A 42 -10.32 5.11 17.07
N LEU A 43 -8.99 5.17 17.17
CA LEU A 43 -8.12 4.03 16.96
C LEU A 43 -6.95 4.01 17.96
N THR A 44 -6.42 2.81 18.15
CA THR A 44 -5.24 2.57 18.99
C THR A 44 -4.18 1.87 18.15
N PHE A 45 -3.00 2.46 18.03
CA PHE A 45 -1.87 1.80 17.38
C PHE A 45 -1.44 0.57 18.17
N LYS A 46 -1.07 -0.49 17.45
CA LYS A 46 -0.59 -1.76 17.97
C LYS A 46 0.85 -1.98 17.56
N ASP A 47 1.49 -2.93 18.22
CA ASP A 47 2.83 -3.35 17.84
C ASP A 47 2.83 -3.82 16.38
N LYS A 48 3.72 -3.21 15.60
CA LYS A 48 3.88 -3.48 14.16
C LYS A 48 4.62 -4.79 13.92
N GLU A 49 5.49 -5.17 14.86
CA GLU A 49 6.29 -6.38 14.78
C GLU A 49 5.49 -7.57 15.34
N GLN A 50 5.17 -8.51 14.46
CA GLN A 50 4.56 -9.78 14.84
C GLN A 50 5.62 -10.86 14.83
N LEU A 51 6.13 -11.17 16.01
CA LEU A 51 7.12 -12.23 16.19
C LEU A 51 6.54 -13.58 15.75
N PRO A 52 7.34 -14.43 15.09
CA PRO A 52 6.88 -15.75 14.71
C PRO A 52 6.75 -16.63 15.94
N GLU A 53 5.71 -17.47 16.00
CA GLU A 53 5.51 -18.46 17.05
C GLU A 53 6.63 -19.52 17.06
N LEU A 54 7.16 -19.85 15.88
CA LEU A 54 8.27 -20.74 15.69
C LEU A 54 9.48 -19.96 15.14
N LYS A 55 10.68 -20.20 15.66
CA LYS A 55 11.92 -19.54 15.21
C LYS A 55 12.21 -19.70 13.72
N SER A 56 11.64 -20.73 13.08
CA SER A 56 11.76 -20.99 11.63
C SER A 56 10.78 -20.19 10.77
N MET A 57 9.78 -19.55 11.35
CA MET A 57 8.81 -18.74 10.60
C MET A 57 9.33 -17.32 10.37
N ARG A 58 8.94 -16.73 9.24
CA ARG A 58 9.26 -15.34 8.94
C ARG A 58 8.42 -14.41 9.81
N GLY A 59 9.05 -13.49 10.52
CA GLY A 59 8.38 -12.39 11.22
C GLY A 59 7.66 -11.47 10.22
N ILE A 60 6.62 -10.79 10.69
CA ILE A 60 5.87 -9.80 9.93
C ILE A 60 6.09 -8.44 10.59
N ILE A 61 6.40 -7.44 9.79
CA ILE A 61 6.45 -6.04 10.22
C ILE A 61 5.45 -5.30 9.35
N TYR A 62 4.44 -4.73 9.99
CA TYR A 62 3.46 -3.86 9.34
C TYR A 62 3.98 -2.43 9.28
N ASP A 63 3.62 -1.68 8.24
CA ASP A 63 3.89 -0.24 8.22
C ASP A 63 3.06 0.46 9.30
N ILE A 64 1.75 0.20 9.30
CA ILE A 64 0.83 0.66 10.34
C ILE A 64 -0.12 -0.49 10.71
N TYR A 65 -0.30 -0.71 12.01
CA TYR A 65 -1.29 -1.62 12.53
C TYR A 65 -2.05 -0.95 13.69
N CYS A 66 -3.37 -0.94 13.60
CA CYS A 66 -4.22 -0.36 14.63
C CYS A 66 -5.53 -1.14 14.80
N THR A 67 -6.21 -0.89 15.92
CA THR A 67 -7.57 -1.38 16.18
C THR A 67 -8.48 -0.20 16.48
N THR A 68 -9.71 -0.26 15.99
CA THR A 68 -10.73 0.75 16.27
C THR A 68 -11.38 0.52 17.62
N ASP A 69 -12.17 1.48 18.06
CA ASP A 69 -13.04 1.41 19.24
C ASP A 69 -14.04 0.24 19.17
N ASN A 70 -14.45 -0.17 17.96
CA ASN A 70 -15.31 -1.33 17.71
C ASN A 70 -14.54 -2.66 17.65
N GLY A 71 -13.24 -2.65 17.88
CA GLY A 71 -12.37 -3.84 17.87
C GLY A 71 -11.97 -4.33 16.47
N GLU A 72 -12.28 -3.61 15.41
CA GLU A 72 -11.86 -3.93 14.06
C GLU A 72 -10.36 -3.67 13.88
N HIS A 73 -9.69 -4.49 13.09
CA HIS A 73 -8.26 -4.42 12.84
C HIS A 73 -7.96 -3.76 11.49
N PHE A 74 -7.07 -2.79 11.48
CA PHE A 74 -6.59 -2.13 10.27
C PHE A 74 -5.09 -2.30 10.12
N ILE A 75 -4.69 -2.84 8.98
CA ILE A 75 -3.31 -2.92 8.50
C ILE A 75 -3.22 -1.96 7.32
N VAL A 76 -2.34 -0.97 7.38
CA VAL A 76 -2.13 -0.04 6.26
C VAL A 76 -0.68 -0.16 5.82
N GLU A 77 -0.50 -0.59 4.58
CA GLU A 77 0.78 -0.85 3.92
C GLU A 77 1.00 0.17 2.81
N MET A 78 2.19 0.75 2.77
CA MET A 78 2.62 1.61 1.69
C MET A 78 3.74 0.92 0.92
N GLN A 79 3.52 0.68 -0.36
CA GLN A 79 4.50 0.01 -1.20
C GLN A 79 4.91 0.88 -2.37
N ASN A 80 6.15 1.32 -2.34
CA ASN A 80 6.72 2.16 -3.39
C ASN A 80 7.52 1.36 -4.42
N ARG A 81 7.72 0.08 -4.17
CA ARG A 81 8.56 -0.82 -4.97
C ARG A 81 7.71 -1.98 -5.44
N TYR A 82 7.75 -2.26 -6.74
CA TYR A 82 7.16 -3.49 -7.25
C TYR A 82 7.75 -4.70 -6.50
N GLN A 83 6.87 -5.53 -5.99
CA GLN A 83 7.24 -6.75 -5.30
C GLN A 83 6.49 -7.91 -5.96
N PRO A 84 7.20 -8.88 -6.52
CA PRO A 84 6.59 -10.14 -6.93
C PRO A 84 5.82 -10.75 -5.76
N TYR A 85 4.66 -11.33 -6.03
CA TYR A 85 3.82 -11.99 -5.02
C TYR A 85 3.29 -11.06 -3.92
N PHE A 86 3.12 -9.76 -4.20
CA PHE A 86 2.61 -8.83 -3.19
C PHE A 86 1.17 -9.18 -2.75
N THR A 87 0.33 -9.69 -3.66
CA THR A 87 -1.00 -10.20 -3.33
C THR A 87 -0.96 -11.35 -2.33
N ASP A 88 -0.06 -12.32 -2.53
CA ASP A 88 0.14 -13.42 -1.58
C ASP A 88 0.64 -12.92 -0.22
N ARG A 89 1.56 -11.95 -0.25
CA ARG A 89 2.06 -11.31 0.98
C ARG A 89 0.93 -10.62 1.75
N SER A 90 0.05 -9.87 1.10
CA SER A 90 -1.05 -9.18 1.75
C SER A 90 -2.08 -10.15 2.34
N ILE A 91 -2.38 -11.26 1.63
CA ILE A 91 -3.20 -12.36 2.15
C ILE A 91 -2.54 -12.99 3.39
N PHE A 92 -1.24 -13.27 3.31
CA PHE A 92 -0.48 -13.85 4.43
C PHE A 92 -0.51 -12.92 5.67
N TYR A 93 -0.32 -11.62 5.49
CA TYR A 93 -0.38 -10.63 6.56
C TYR A 93 -1.75 -10.56 7.22
N THR A 94 -2.81 -10.53 6.41
CA THR A 94 -4.20 -10.54 6.88
C THR A 94 -4.53 -11.83 7.64
N SER A 95 -4.15 -12.98 7.06
CA SER A 95 -4.37 -14.31 7.67
C SER A 95 -3.66 -14.45 9.01
N ARG A 96 -2.43 -13.92 9.11
CA ARG A 96 -1.69 -13.92 10.38
C ARG A 96 -2.41 -13.15 11.47
N ASN A 97 -3.04 -12.02 11.13
CA ASN A 97 -3.85 -11.27 12.09
C ASN A 97 -5.07 -12.07 12.56
N ILE A 98 -5.74 -12.78 11.65
CA ILE A 98 -6.85 -13.68 12.00
C ILE A 98 -6.38 -14.79 12.95
N VAL A 99 -5.27 -15.45 12.66
CA VAL A 99 -4.69 -16.50 13.55
C VAL A 99 -4.35 -15.94 14.92
N ASN A 100 -3.75 -14.75 14.98
CA ASN A 100 -3.38 -14.12 16.24
C ASN A 100 -4.60 -13.79 17.15
N GLN A 101 -5.79 -13.56 16.57
CA GLN A 101 -7.02 -13.40 17.36
C GLN A 101 -7.37 -14.71 18.09
N GLY A 102 -7.21 -15.86 17.44
CA GLY A 102 -7.40 -17.17 18.05
C GLY A 102 -6.40 -17.45 19.17
N VAL A 103 -5.10 -17.18 18.91
CA VAL A 103 -4.05 -17.33 19.94
C VAL A 103 -4.35 -16.48 21.17
N LYS A 104 -4.72 -15.20 21.00
CA LYS A 104 -5.09 -14.33 22.12
C LYS A 104 -6.34 -14.84 22.86
N GLY A 105 -7.34 -15.30 22.13
CA GLY A 105 -8.55 -15.91 22.73
C GLY A 105 -8.21 -17.10 23.62
N MET A 106 -7.31 -17.97 23.21
CA MET A 106 -6.84 -19.11 24.00
C MET A 106 -6.04 -18.67 25.22
N GLN A 107 -5.13 -17.69 25.09
CA GLN A 107 -4.39 -17.13 26.22
C GLN A 107 -5.29 -16.46 27.27
N GLU A 108 -6.38 -15.83 26.82
CA GLU A 108 -7.40 -15.27 27.74
C GLU A 108 -8.14 -16.34 28.55
N ILE A 109 -8.36 -17.53 27.97
CA ILE A 109 -8.92 -18.70 28.67
C ILE A 109 -7.93 -19.21 29.71
N GLU A 110 -6.68 -19.45 29.30
CA GLU A 110 -5.61 -19.92 30.18
C GLU A 110 -5.33 -18.93 31.32
N GLY A 111 -5.44 -17.64 31.06
CA GLY A 111 -5.32 -16.56 32.06
C GLY A 111 -6.57 -16.36 32.93
N GLY A 112 -7.61 -17.17 32.78
CA GLY A 112 -8.86 -17.10 33.56
C GLY A 112 -9.73 -15.88 33.27
N LYS A 113 -9.51 -15.18 32.16
CA LYS A 113 -10.31 -14.00 31.74
C LYS A 113 -11.57 -14.38 30.97
N ARG A 114 -11.61 -15.60 30.39
CA ARG A 114 -12.74 -16.16 29.65
C ARG A 114 -12.91 -17.65 29.97
N GLU A 115 -14.15 -18.14 29.93
CA GLU A 115 -14.45 -19.56 30.10
C GLU A 115 -14.24 -20.35 28.81
N SER A 116 -14.48 -19.70 27.65
CA SER A 116 -14.31 -20.32 26.33
C SER A 116 -14.11 -19.26 25.24
N TRP A 117 -13.47 -19.65 24.14
CA TRP A 117 -13.42 -18.87 22.90
C TRP A 117 -14.38 -19.51 21.86
N ASN A 118 -15.30 -18.72 21.34
CA ASN A 118 -16.37 -19.15 20.47
C ASN A 118 -16.10 -18.92 18.97
N TYR A 119 -14.83 -18.76 18.57
CA TYR A 119 -14.40 -18.46 17.18
C TYR A 119 -14.95 -17.16 16.60
N MET A 120 -15.45 -16.25 17.41
CA MET A 120 -15.86 -14.91 16.95
C MET A 120 -14.63 -14.09 16.56
N LEU A 121 -14.53 -13.76 15.27
CA LEU A 121 -13.45 -12.97 14.71
C LEU A 121 -13.87 -11.51 14.57
N ALA A 122 -13.00 -10.60 14.92
CA ALA A 122 -13.13 -9.20 14.53
C ALA A 122 -12.69 -9.01 13.05
N PRO A 123 -13.32 -8.11 12.30
CA PRO A 123 -12.92 -7.81 10.94
C PRO A 123 -11.47 -7.34 10.84
N VAL A 124 -10.80 -7.73 9.75
CA VAL A 124 -9.44 -7.29 9.41
C VAL A 124 -9.46 -6.64 8.03
N TYR A 125 -9.13 -5.37 8.00
CA TYR A 125 -8.97 -4.57 6.79
C TYR A 125 -7.48 -4.41 6.49
N THR A 126 -7.06 -4.81 5.30
CA THR A 126 -5.69 -4.57 4.82
C THR A 126 -5.74 -3.60 3.66
N ILE A 127 -5.26 -2.38 3.88
CA ILE A 127 -5.25 -1.30 2.91
C ILE A 127 -3.84 -1.17 2.35
N CYS A 128 -3.70 -1.32 1.05
CA CYS A 128 -2.44 -1.31 0.34
C CYS A 128 -2.37 -0.09 -0.59
N LEU A 129 -1.58 0.93 -0.20
CA LEU A 129 -1.26 2.07 -1.06
C LEU A 129 -0.06 1.70 -1.91
N LEU A 130 -0.27 1.58 -3.23
CA LEU A 130 0.73 1.09 -4.17
C LEU A 130 1.13 2.20 -5.14
N ASN A 131 2.43 2.48 -5.24
CA ASN A 131 2.97 3.37 -6.27
C ASN A 131 3.34 2.61 -7.57
N TYR A 132 2.65 1.52 -7.82
CA TYR A 132 2.71 0.70 -9.03
C TYR A 132 1.37 -0.02 -9.23
N ASP A 133 1.14 -0.57 -10.41
CA ASP A 133 0.00 -1.42 -10.75
C ASP A 133 0.32 -2.91 -10.52
N ILE A 134 -0.71 -3.70 -10.27
CA ILE A 134 -0.62 -5.15 -10.11
C ILE A 134 -1.31 -5.81 -11.30
N ASP A 135 -0.59 -6.64 -12.05
CA ASP A 135 -1.07 -7.32 -13.26
C ASP A 135 -2.30 -8.23 -13.07
N VAL A 136 -2.56 -8.65 -11.83
CA VAL A 136 -3.70 -9.53 -11.49
C VAL A 136 -5.04 -8.80 -11.60
N PHE A 137 -5.04 -7.46 -11.50
CA PHE A 137 -6.25 -6.65 -11.56
C PHE A 137 -6.47 -6.02 -12.92
N THR A 138 -7.71 -5.58 -13.18
CA THR A 138 -8.01 -4.83 -14.39
C THR A 138 -7.18 -3.55 -14.43
N PRO A 139 -6.37 -3.31 -15.47
CA PRO A 139 -5.39 -2.21 -15.49
C PRO A 139 -5.96 -0.79 -15.38
N THR A 140 -7.27 -0.63 -15.48
CA THR A 140 -7.95 0.67 -15.43
C THR A 140 -8.52 1.03 -14.05
N LYS A 141 -8.43 0.14 -13.08
CA LYS A 141 -8.99 0.38 -11.73
C LYS A 141 -7.91 0.84 -10.77
N PHE A 142 -8.01 2.06 -10.28
CA PHE A 142 -7.12 2.51 -9.21
C PHE A 142 -7.48 1.92 -7.85
N ARG A 143 -8.76 1.57 -7.61
CA ARG A 143 -9.23 0.91 -6.38
C ARG A 143 -9.77 -0.47 -6.69
N THR A 144 -9.32 -1.49 -5.96
CA THR A 144 -9.84 -2.86 -6.02
C THR A 144 -10.10 -3.35 -4.61
N ASP A 145 -11.35 -3.73 -4.35
CA ASP A 145 -11.80 -4.30 -3.08
C ASP A 145 -11.95 -5.82 -3.24
N VAL A 146 -11.31 -6.56 -2.33
CA VAL A 146 -11.32 -8.02 -2.30
C VAL A 146 -11.93 -8.50 -0.99
N ALA A 147 -12.91 -9.40 -1.08
CA ALA A 147 -13.61 -10.00 0.06
C ALA A 147 -13.86 -11.49 -0.20
N LEU A 148 -14.24 -12.22 0.84
CA LEU A 148 -14.71 -13.60 0.70
C LEU A 148 -16.13 -13.61 0.14
N MET A 149 -16.30 -14.25 -1.02
CA MET A 149 -17.57 -14.26 -1.75
C MET A 149 -18.06 -15.68 -2.01
N ASP A 150 -19.38 -15.87 -2.02
CA ASP A 150 -20.01 -17.02 -2.62
C ASP A 150 -19.88 -16.93 -4.14
N MET A 151 -19.23 -17.93 -4.74
CA MET A 151 -18.91 -17.96 -6.16
C MET A 151 -20.15 -18.21 -7.06
N GLN A 152 -21.22 -18.77 -6.52
CA GLN A 152 -22.46 -19.04 -7.23
C GLN A 152 -23.36 -17.80 -7.27
N ASP A 153 -23.53 -17.16 -6.11
CA ASP A 153 -24.46 -16.05 -5.95
C ASP A 153 -23.82 -14.67 -6.11
N ASN A 154 -22.47 -14.59 -6.14
CA ASN A 154 -21.70 -13.34 -6.11
C ASN A 154 -22.04 -12.44 -4.91
N LYS A 155 -22.33 -13.06 -3.76
CA LYS A 155 -22.60 -12.35 -2.52
C LYS A 155 -21.43 -12.44 -1.57
N VAL A 156 -21.20 -11.40 -0.79
CA VAL A 156 -20.20 -11.43 0.28
C VAL A 156 -20.60 -12.51 1.28
N PHE A 157 -19.75 -13.54 1.41
CA PHE A 157 -19.92 -14.63 2.38
C PHE A 157 -19.54 -14.18 3.79
N SER A 158 -18.48 -13.41 3.91
CA SER A 158 -17.97 -12.93 5.20
C SER A 158 -17.28 -11.58 5.02
N ASP A 159 -17.56 -10.66 5.94
CA ASP A 159 -16.93 -9.34 6.06
C ASP A 159 -15.69 -9.34 6.97
N ARG A 160 -15.26 -10.54 7.44
CA ARG A 160 -14.13 -10.65 8.39
C ARG A 160 -12.76 -10.40 7.75
N ILE A 161 -12.66 -10.51 6.44
CA ILE A 161 -11.44 -10.25 5.68
C ILE A 161 -11.79 -9.31 4.53
N ARG A 162 -11.09 -8.18 4.47
CA ARG A 162 -11.18 -7.25 3.34
C ARG A 162 -9.79 -6.73 3.00
N LEU A 163 -9.41 -6.84 1.73
CA LEU A 163 -8.20 -6.22 1.21
C LEU A 163 -8.60 -5.12 0.23
N ILE A 164 -8.00 -3.95 0.36
CA ILE A 164 -8.26 -2.79 -0.48
C ILE A 164 -6.94 -2.37 -1.10
N TYR A 165 -6.85 -2.46 -2.43
CA TYR A 165 -5.67 -2.06 -3.17
C TYR A 165 -5.93 -0.72 -3.86
N LEU A 166 -5.06 0.25 -3.60
CA LEU A 166 -5.10 1.59 -4.17
C LEU A 166 -3.86 1.78 -5.04
N MET A 167 -4.02 1.58 -6.36
CA MET A 167 -2.95 1.68 -7.34
C MET A 167 -2.84 3.13 -7.83
N LEU A 168 -2.05 3.92 -7.14
CA LEU A 168 -1.96 5.37 -7.34
C LEU A 168 -1.57 5.82 -8.76
N PRO A 169 -0.73 5.10 -9.53
CA PRO A 169 -0.50 5.47 -10.93
C PRO A 169 -1.76 5.49 -11.79
N LEU A 170 -2.78 4.68 -11.44
CA LEU A 170 -4.06 4.58 -12.17
C LEU A 170 -5.11 5.61 -11.71
N PHE A 171 -4.82 6.43 -10.71
CA PHE A 171 -5.69 7.53 -10.33
C PHE A 171 -5.60 8.66 -11.36
N ASP A 172 -6.73 9.01 -11.97
CA ASP A 172 -6.82 9.82 -13.18
C ASP A 172 -7.09 11.32 -12.95
N LYS A 173 -7.35 11.74 -11.70
CA LYS A 173 -7.56 13.15 -11.38
C LYS A 173 -6.21 13.90 -11.34
N ASN A 174 -6.13 15.01 -12.09
CA ASN A 174 -4.89 15.76 -12.29
C ASN A 174 -4.93 17.18 -11.72
N SER A 175 -6.09 17.62 -11.21
CA SER A 175 -6.26 18.93 -10.59
C SER A 175 -7.14 18.89 -9.34
N GLU A 176 -7.09 19.98 -8.54
CA GLU A 176 -7.95 20.15 -7.35
C GLU A 176 -9.44 20.11 -7.71
N GLU A 177 -9.80 20.69 -8.85
CA GLU A 177 -11.17 20.88 -9.31
C GLU A 177 -11.82 19.55 -9.77
N GLU A 178 -11.01 18.58 -10.17
CA GLU A 178 -11.48 17.26 -10.59
C GLU A 178 -11.82 16.36 -9.40
N CYS A 179 -11.35 16.69 -8.19
CA CYS A 179 -11.59 15.90 -6.99
C CYS A 179 -12.95 16.23 -6.37
N GLU A 180 -13.90 15.32 -6.49
CA GLU A 180 -15.28 15.49 -6.03
C GLU A 180 -15.45 15.07 -4.57
N THR A 181 -14.83 13.95 -4.16
CA THR A 181 -14.92 13.38 -2.82
C THR A 181 -13.70 13.69 -1.95
N ASP A 182 -13.84 13.62 -0.63
CA ASP A 182 -12.72 13.79 0.30
C ASP A 182 -11.69 12.67 0.16
N PHE A 183 -12.13 11.45 -0.19
CA PHE A 183 -11.23 10.36 -0.54
C PHE A 183 -10.38 10.67 -1.77
N GLU A 184 -10.97 11.20 -2.86
CA GLU A 184 -10.21 11.61 -4.05
C GLU A 184 -9.19 12.72 -3.73
N ARG A 185 -9.55 13.65 -2.84
CA ARG A 185 -8.64 14.71 -2.36
C ARG A 185 -7.44 14.12 -1.63
N TRP A 186 -7.65 13.11 -0.78
CA TRP A 186 -6.57 12.38 -0.13
C TRP A 186 -5.63 11.73 -1.15
N ILE A 187 -6.19 11.00 -2.12
CA ILE A 187 -5.39 10.31 -3.14
C ILE A 187 -4.61 11.30 -4.00
N TYR A 188 -5.26 12.38 -4.42
CA TYR A 188 -4.61 13.46 -5.18
C TYR A 188 -3.42 14.06 -4.42
N ILE A 189 -3.62 14.38 -3.13
CA ILE A 189 -2.56 14.91 -2.28
C ILE A 189 -1.43 13.89 -2.12
N LEU A 190 -1.71 12.66 -1.72
CA LEU A 190 -0.69 11.63 -1.51
C LEU A 190 0.13 11.39 -2.79
N LYS A 191 -0.54 11.30 -3.95
CA LYS A 191 0.12 11.06 -5.24
C LYS A 191 1.10 12.19 -5.61
N ASN A 192 0.78 13.44 -5.28
CA ASN A 192 1.48 14.61 -5.82
C ASN A 192 2.17 15.49 -4.75
N MET A 193 2.13 15.12 -3.47
CA MET A 193 2.54 15.98 -2.34
C MET A 193 3.92 16.60 -2.50
N ASN A 194 4.89 15.83 -2.97
CA ASN A 194 6.28 16.26 -3.15
C ASN A 194 6.47 17.28 -4.30
N THR A 195 5.43 17.54 -5.09
CA THR A 195 5.45 18.51 -6.20
C THR A 195 4.77 19.84 -5.86
N PHE A 196 4.05 19.90 -4.74
CA PHE A 196 3.25 21.07 -4.39
C PHE A 196 4.10 22.20 -3.78
N GLU A 197 3.83 23.42 -4.24
CA GLU A 197 4.28 24.67 -3.60
C GLU A 197 3.31 25.08 -2.47
N ARG A 198 2.03 24.73 -2.60
CA ARG A 198 0.96 24.97 -1.65
C ARG A 198 0.11 23.71 -1.51
N MET A 199 -0.16 23.32 -0.26
CA MET A 199 -1.02 22.15 0.00
C MET A 199 -2.44 22.43 -0.53
N PRO A 200 -2.93 21.61 -1.46
CA PRO A 200 -4.31 21.70 -1.94
C PRO A 200 -5.32 21.55 -0.80
N PHE A 201 -6.49 22.15 -0.96
CA PHE A 201 -7.62 22.08 -0.02
C PHE A 201 -7.36 22.58 1.41
N ALA A 202 -6.11 22.90 1.81
CA ALA A 202 -5.75 23.33 3.18
C ALA A 202 -6.51 24.57 3.65
N ALA A 203 -6.91 25.45 2.73
CA ALA A 203 -7.69 26.64 3.07
C ALA A 203 -9.14 26.34 3.47
N ARG A 204 -9.69 25.19 3.06
CA ARG A 204 -11.10 24.82 3.22
C ARG A 204 -11.32 23.63 4.15
N ASN A 205 -10.27 22.87 4.45
CA ASN A 205 -10.34 21.64 5.25
C ASN A 205 -9.24 21.62 6.32
N ALA A 206 -9.65 21.51 7.58
CA ALA A 206 -8.76 21.54 8.75
C ALA A 206 -7.76 20.38 8.76
N VAL A 207 -8.15 19.21 8.23
CA VAL A 207 -7.29 18.01 8.12
C VAL A 207 -6.13 18.28 7.18
N PHE A 208 -6.40 18.81 5.98
CA PHE A 208 -5.35 19.15 5.02
C PHE A 208 -4.50 20.35 5.45
N LYS A 209 -5.08 21.26 6.25
CA LYS A 209 -4.32 22.33 6.91
C LYS A 209 -3.31 21.74 7.92
N LYS A 210 -3.74 20.81 8.77
CA LYS A 210 -2.85 20.08 9.69
C LYS A 210 -1.78 19.31 8.91
N LEU A 211 -2.18 18.58 7.87
CA LEU A 211 -1.26 17.85 7.00
C LEU A 211 -0.19 18.77 6.42
N SER A 212 -0.56 19.97 5.95
CA SER A 212 0.40 20.93 5.40
C SER A 212 1.45 21.38 6.42
N GLN A 213 1.08 21.45 7.69
CA GLN A 213 2.00 21.85 8.77
C GLN A 213 2.99 20.76 9.13
N ILE A 214 2.53 19.52 9.26
CA ILE A 214 3.40 18.39 9.64
C ILE A 214 4.26 17.88 8.48
N ALA A 215 3.83 18.10 7.25
CA ALA A 215 4.54 17.69 6.05
C ALA A 215 5.52 18.76 5.52
N ASP A 216 5.53 19.97 6.07
CA ASP A 216 6.44 21.03 5.64
C ASP A 216 7.89 20.72 6.05
N ILE A 217 8.75 20.54 5.06
CA ILE A 217 10.14 20.16 5.27
C ILE A 217 10.91 21.24 6.07
N ALA A 218 10.56 22.51 5.90
CA ALA A 218 11.18 23.60 6.62
C ALA A 218 10.82 23.62 8.12
N ALA A 219 9.71 23.00 8.50
CA ALA A 219 9.25 22.91 9.88
C ALA A 219 9.75 21.65 10.62
N LEU A 220 10.46 20.75 9.95
CA LEU A 220 11.04 19.56 10.58
C LEU A 220 12.15 19.94 11.56
N SER A 221 12.20 19.24 12.71
CA SER A 221 13.36 19.28 13.59
C SER A 221 14.60 18.74 12.86
N GLU A 222 15.79 19.05 13.37
CA GLU A 222 17.04 18.53 12.81
C GLU A 222 17.04 17.00 12.79
N GLU A 223 16.61 16.35 13.88
CA GLU A 223 16.49 14.88 13.97
C GLU A 223 15.49 14.30 12.94
N ASP A 224 14.32 14.92 12.80
CA ASP A 224 13.32 14.50 11.83
C ASP A 224 13.81 14.71 10.39
N ARG A 225 14.56 15.78 10.15
CA ARG A 225 15.15 16.05 8.85
C ARG A 225 16.19 15.03 8.46
N GLU A 226 17.09 14.65 9.36
CA GLU A 226 18.08 13.60 9.12
C GLU A 226 17.41 12.27 8.77
N LYS A 227 16.40 11.84 9.55
CA LYS A 227 15.63 10.61 9.28
C LYS A 227 14.91 10.66 7.92
N TYR A 228 14.35 11.81 7.57
CA TYR A 228 13.71 12.00 6.27
C TYR A 228 14.74 11.91 5.13
N ASP A 229 15.86 12.60 5.23
CA ASP A 229 16.90 12.59 4.20
C ASP A 229 17.49 11.18 4.01
N GLU A 230 17.67 10.42 5.09
CA GLU A 230 18.08 9.02 5.06
C GLU A 230 17.06 8.11 4.34
N SER A 231 15.78 8.27 4.68
CA SER A 231 14.67 7.56 4.02
C SER A 231 14.56 7.90 2.54
N MET A 232 14.76 9.19 2.18
CA MET A 232 14.77 9.64 0.79
C MET A 232 15.95 9.07 0.01
N LYS A 233 17.14 8.99 0.63
CA LYS A 233 18.31 8.37 0.00
C LYS A 233 18.00 6.92 -0.39
N VAL A 234 17.46 6.12 0.53
CA VAL A 234 17.07 4.72 0.26
C VAL A 234 16.09 4.64 -0.91
N LEU A 235 15.15 5.57 -0.98
CA LEU A 235 14.15 5.63 -2.05
C LEU A 235 14.80 5.99 -3.40
N LEU A 236 15.65 6.99 -3.44
CA LEU A 236 16.33 7.43 -4.66
C LEU A 236 17.31 6.37 -5.18
N ASP A 237 18.07 5.71 -4.30
CA ASP A 237 18.96 4.61 -4.65
C ASP A 237 18.19 3.43 -5.29
N TYR A 238 16.99 3.16 -4.80
CA TYR A 238 16.12 2.16 -5.43
C TYR A 238 15.72 2.59 -6.85
N TYR A 239 15.26 3.82 -7.06
CA TYR A 239 14.86 4.27 -8.40
C TYR A 239 16.04 4.26 -9.37
N ALA A 240 17.23 4.68 -8.93
CA ALA A 240 18.42 4.62 -9.75
C ALA A 240 18.78 3.18 -10.16
N THR A 241 18.66 2.23 -9.23
CA THR A 241 18.89 0.80 -9.48
C THR A 241 17.90 0.23 -10.49
N MET A 242 16.61 0.56 -10.33
CA MET A 242 15.55 0.11 -11.24
C MET A 242 15.70 0.68 -12.65
N GLU A 243 16.05 1.97 -12.76
CA GLU A 243 16.30 2.57 -14.07
C GLU A 243 17.51 1.94 -14.75
N GLY A 244 18.59 1.67 -14.00
CA GLY A 244 19.75 0.92 -14.49
C GLY A 244 19.36 -0.46 -15.00
N ALA A 245 18.58 -1.22 -14.24
CA ALA A 245 18.08 -2.55 -14.66
C ALA A 245 17.22 -2.48 -15.92
N LYS A 246 16.35 -1.49 -16.05
CA LYS A 246 15.52 -1.25 -17.23
C LYS A 246 16.36 -0.95 -18.47
N ILE A 247 17.38 -0.12 -18.36
CA ILE A 247 18.31 0.21 -19.45
C ILE A 247 19.04 -1.06 -19.90
N ILE A 248 19.56 -1.86 -18.98
CA ILE A 248 20.27 -3.11 -19.27
C ILE A 248 19.31 -4.09 -19.94
N GLY A 249 18.15 -4.36 -19.37
CA GLY A 249 17.16 -5.29 -19.94
C GLY A 249 16.69 -4.89 -21.35
N LYS A 250 16.49 -3.57 -21.59
CA LYS A 250 16.14 -3.07 -22.93
C LYS A 250 17.27 -3.30 -23.94
N ARG A 251 18.54 -3.14 -23.54
CA ARG A 251 19.70 -3.41 -24.39
C ARG A 251 19.82 -4.90 -24.72
N GLU A 252 19.74 -5.75 -23.69
CA GLU A 252 19.81 -7.23 -23.85
C GLU A 252 18.66 -7.76 -24.72
N GLY A 253 17.43 -7.30 -24.46
CA GLY A 253 16.27 -7.69 -25.27
C GLY A 253 16.41 -7.27 -26.74
N LYS A 254 16.97 -6.06 -27.01
CA LYS A 254 17.26 -5.62 -28.36
C LYS A 254 18.32 -6.48 -29.05
N GLU A 255 19.43 -6.80 -28.36
CA GLU A 255 20.49 -7.66 -28.88
C GLU A 255 19.98 -9.07 -29.19
N GLN A 256 19.18 -9.63 -28.27
CA GLN A 256 18.56 -10.94 -28.45
C GLN A 256 17.58 -10.95 -29.62
N GLY A 257 16.68 -9.97 -29.70
CA GLY A 257 15.72 -9.86 -30.82
C GLY A 257 16.41 -9.71 -32.19
N ILE A 258 17.51 -8.97 -32.28
CA ILE A 258 18.34 -8.88 -33.51
C ILE A 258 18.94 -10.25 -33.87
N LYS A 259 19.43 -10.99 -32.86
CA LYS A 259 20.03 -12.32 -33.07
C LYS A 259 19.00 -13.33 -33.54
N GLU A 260 17.84 -13.35 -32.90
CA GLU A 260 16.71 -14.23 -33.25
C GLU A 260 16.16 -13.91 -34.65
N GLY A 261 15.85 -12.66 -34.95
CA GLY A 261 15.36 -12.25 -36.28
C GLY A 261 16.36 -12.54 -37.41
N ARG A 262 17.71 -12.43 -37.14
CA ARG A 262 18.72 -12.84 -38.11
C ARG A 262 18.77 -14.37 -38.32
N ALA A 263 18.53 -15.15 -37.27
CA ALA A 263 18.49 -16.61 -37.33
C ALA A 263 17.24 -17.08 -38.10
N GLU A 264 16.08 -16.51 -37.83
CA GLU A 264 14.82 -16.80 -38.50
C GLU A 264 14.88 -16.41 -40.00
N GLY A 265 15.31 -15.20 -40.32
CA GLY A 265 15.42 -14.78 -41.74
C GLY A 265 16.42 -15.61 -42.55
N ARG A 266 17.50 -16.14 -41.89
CA ARG A 266 18.40 -17.10 -42.56
C ARG A 266 17.75 -18.47 -42.74
N ALA A 267 16.91 -18.92 -41.83
CA ALA A 267 16.20 -20.19 -41.94
C ALA A 267 15.13 -20.14 -43.02
N GLU A 268 14.36 -19.04 -43.06
CA GLU A 268 13.34 -18.78 -44.09
C GLU A 268 13.97 -18.69 -45.50
N GLY A 269 15.00 -17.86 -45.67
CA GLY A 269 15.67 -17.74 -46.97
C GLY A 269 16.33 -19.04 -47.47
N ARG A 270 16.76 -19.94 -46.54
CA ARG A 270 17.22 -21.30 -46.95
C ARG A 270 16.07 -22.21 -47.32
N ALA A 271 14.89 -22.08 -46.67
CA ALA A 271 13.72 -22.89 -47.01
C ALA A 271 13.16 -22.48 -48.40
N GLU A 272 13.04 -21.17 -48.65
CA GLU A 272 12.59 -20.62 -49.94
C GLU A 272 13.54 -21.02 -51.09
N GLY A 273 14.85 -20.85 -50.91
CA GLY A 273 15.84 -21.25 -51.94
C GLY A 273 15.94 -22.77 -52.22
N ARG A 274 15.39 -23.59 -51.30
CA ARG A 274 15.23 -25.04 -51.54
C ARG A 274 13.94 -25.41 -52.24
N ALA A 275 12.92 -24.54 -52.18
CA ALA A 275 11.63 -24.76 -52.82
C ALA A 275 11.64 -24.33 -54.30
N GLU A 276 12.54 -23.40 -54.64
CA GLU A 276 12.67 -22.83 -55.99
C GLU A 276 13.70 -23.56 -56.88
N GLY A 277 14.55 -24.43 -56.33
CA GLY A 277 15.56 -25.22 -57.06
C GLY A 277 15.21 -26.70 -57.10
#